data_fa0788e6c2615ed11f53b6b65a813aec
#
_entry.id   fa0788e6c2615ed11f53b6b65a813aec
#
_cell.length_a   1.000
_cell.length_b   1.000
_cell.length_c   1.000
_cell.angle_alpha   90.00
_cell.angle_beta   90.00
_cell.angle_gamma   90.00
#
_symmetry.space_group_name_H-M   'P 1'
#
loop_
_entity.id
_entity.type
_entity.pdbx_description
1 polymer ?
#
loop_
_entity_poly.entity_id
_entity_poly.type
_entity_poly.pdbx_seq_one_letter_code
_entity_poly.pdbx_strand_id
1 'polypeptide(L)'
;AHTRQAGRELPDRAWEIPAAPQPPTALCRTPAQLDALPQGVRALYQPEIYTEDSLCAALTALNRPVWLCLPTVCGDATLDMLAGLAGRFPDKLLGYVLGSVGQLGHPWPLPVAAGPGIPVMNRRAMAVLLEMGCAFVTASPELSARETAALIAGDAPALVWAYGRVRLMLLHHCPA
;
A
#
# COMPACT_ATOMS: atom_id res chain seq x y z
N ALA A 1 -4.34 -24.79 -31.31
CA ALA A 1 -2.96 -24.30 -31.38
C ALA A 1 -2.96 -22.89 -30.76
N HIS A 2 -2.43 -22.72 -29.55
CA HIS A 2 -2.19 -21.37 -28.97
C HIS A 2 -0.96 -20.80 -29.67
N THR A 3 -1.17 -19.83 -30.54
CA THR A 3 -0.11 -19.01 -31.09
C THR A 3 0.47 -18.17 -29.94
N ARG A 4 1.70 -18.48 -29.48
CA ARG A 4 2.44 -17.58 -28.60
C ARG A 4 2.58 -16.26 -29.35
N GLN A 5 1.89 -15.22 -28.88
CA GLN A 5 2.21 -13.86 -29.32
C GLN A 5 3.68 -13.63 -29.00
N ALA A 6 4.46 -13.29 -30.03
CA ALA A 6 5.84 -12.86 -29.87
C ALA A 6 5.87 -11.77 -28.80
N GLY A 7 6.73 -11.95 -27.79
CA GLY A 7 6.83 -11.03 -26.67
C GLY A 7 7.02 -9.63 -27.21
N ARG A 8 6.11 -8.72 -26.83
CA ARG A 8 6.25 -7.29 -27.10
C ARG A 8 7.56 -6.86 -26.44
N GLU A 9 8.56 -6.53 -27.22
CA GLU A 9 9.78 -5.95 -26.67
C GLU A 9 9.38 -4.71 -25.88
N LEU A 10 9.62 -4.76 -24.59
CA LEU A 10 9.41 -3.61 -23.73
C LEU A 10 10.46 -2.56 -24.13
N PRO A 11 10.07 -1.28 -24.25
CA PRO A 11 11.01 -0.24 -24.62
C PRO A 11 12.20 -0.27 -23.66
N ASP A 12 13.40 -0.18 -24.23
CA ASP A 12 14.66 -0.10 -23.49
C ASP A 12 14.77 1.32 -22.89
N ARG A 13 13.93 1.58 -21.89
CA ARG A 13 13.86 2.85 -21.19
C ARG A 13 14.64 2.74 -19.91
N ALA A 14 15.57 3.66 -19.68
CA ALA A 14 16.19 3.85 -18.37
C ALA A 14 15.11 4.29 -17.38
N TRP A 15 14.84 3.45 -16.38
CA TRP A 15 13.88 3.75 -15.31
C TRP A 15 14.61 4.47 -14.18
N GLU A 16 14.32 5.75 -14.02
CA GLU A 16 14.85 6.52 -12.90
C GLU A 16 13.96 6.27 -11.67
N ILE A 17 14.58 5.81 -10.61
CA ILE A 17 13.94 5.66 -9.31
C ILE A 17 14.53 6.73 -8.41
N PRO A 18 13.73 7.69 -7.94
CA PRO A 18 14.20 8.76 -7.07
C PRO A 18 14.69 8.18 -5.73
N ALA A 19 15.75 8.77 -5.18
CA ALA A 19 16.14 8.48 -3.82
C ALA A 19 15.13 9.14 -2.85
N ALA A 20 14.42 8.33 -2.09
CA ALA A 20 13.46 8.77 -1.10
C ALA A 20 13.39 7.76 0.05
N PRO A 21 14.38 7.79 0.97
CA PRO A 21 14.44 6.85 2.07
C PRO A 21 13.18 6.93 2.92
N GLN A 22 12.61 5.78 3.25
CA GLN A 22 11.37 5.71 3.99
C GLN A 22 11.63 5.62 5.49
N PRO A 23 10.85 6.32 6.33
CA PRO A 23 10.95 6.19 7.78
C PRO A 23 10.55 4.79 8.23
N PRO A 24 10.97 4.39 9.44
CA PRO A 24 10.40 3.21 10.07
C PRO A 24 8.88 3.28 10.01
N THR A 25 8.26 2.17 9.64
CA THR A 25 6.82 2.13 9.36
C THR A 25 6.18 0.97 10.11
N ALA A 26 5.06 1.21 10.75
CA ALA A 26 4.30 0.18 11.47
C ALA A 26 2.88 0.05 10.90
N LEU A 27 2.47 -1.20 10.65
CA LEU A 27 1.12 -1.57 10.30
C LEU A 27 0.35 -1.92 11.56
N CYS A 28 -0.68 -1.15 11.86
CA CYS A 28 -1.53 -1.29 13.04
C CYS A 28 -2.98 -1.58 12.64
N ARG A 29 -3.68 -2.33 13.48
CA ARG A 29 -5.07 -2.73 13.25
C ARG A 29 -6.06 -2.01 14.17
N THR A 30 -5.57 -1.45 15.26
CA THR A 30 -6.41 -0.76 16.25
C THR A 30 -5.88 0.63 16.58
N PRO A 31 -6.74 1.57 16.97
CA PRO A 31 -6.33 2.89 17.45
C PRO A 31 -5.32 2.81 18.60
N ALA A 32 -5.51 1.91 19.55
CA ALA A 32 -4.58 1.73 20.68
C ALA A 32 -3.15 1.36 20.24
N GLN A 33 -3.00 0.54 19.18
CA GLN A 33 -1.69 0.25 18.62
C GLN A 33 -1.06 1.48 17.97
N LEU A 34 -1.86 2.29 17.29
CA LEU A 34 -1.39 3.53 16.67
C LEU A 34 -0.92 4.55 17.70
N ASP A 35 -1.66 4.70 18.79
CA ASP A 35 -1.30 5.63 19.88
C ASP A 35 -0.02 5.23 20.61
N ALA A 36 0.29 3.93 20.66
CA ALA A 36 1.51 3.40 21.27
C ALA A 36 2.77 3.57 20.39
N LEU A 37 2.64 3.99 19.13
CA LEU A 37 3.79 4.14 18.25
C LEU A 37 4.67 5.34 18.65
N PRO A 38 6.01 5.19 18.65
CA PRO A 38 6.93 6.30 18.86
C PRO A 38 6.76 7.42 17.81
N GLN A 39 7.25 8.62 18.16
CA GLN A 39 7.37 9.68 17.17
C GLN A 39 8.37 9.29 16.07
N GLY A 40 8.14 9.79 14.84
CA GLY A 40 8.97 9.46 13.68
C GLY A 40 8.67 8.12 13.01
N VAL A 41 7.81 7.29 13.59
CA VAL A 41 7.31 6.07 12.95
C VAL A 41 6.09 6.40 12.11
N ARG A 42 6.13 6.08 10.80
CA ARG A 42 4.96 6.18 9.92
C ARG A 42 3.90 5.16 10.35
N ALA A 43 2.68 5.63 10.51
CA ALA A 43 1.55 4.80 10.90
C ALA A 43 0.76 4.36 9.65
N LEU A 44 0.66 3.07 9.42
CA LEU A 44 -0.27 2.46 8.48
C LEU A 44 -1.44 1.86 9.27
N TYR A 45 -2.65 2.27 8.97
CA TYR A 45 -3.85 1.77 9.63
C TYR A 45 -4.59 0.79 8.72
N GLN A 46 -4.69 -0.45 9.14
CA GLN A 46 -5.42 -1.52 8.47
C GLN A 46 -6.52 -2.05 9.39
N PRO A 47 -7.71 -1.43 9.41
CA PRO A 47 -8.83 -1.92 10.22
C PRO A 47 -9.31 -3.30 9.73
N GLU A 48 -10.05 -3.99 10.57
CA GLU A 48 -10.71 -5.25 10.20
C GLU A 48 -12.04 -5.02 9.49
N ILE A 49 -12.71 -3.91 9.81
CA ILE A 49 -14.04 -3.55 9.30
C ILE A 49 -13.94 -2.25 8.52
N TYR A 50 -14.43 -2.27 7.28
CA TYR A 50 -14.43 -1.14 6.35
C TYR A 50 -15.83 -0.58 6.10
N THR A 51 -16.68 -0.51 7.13
CA THR A 51 -17.92 0.25 7.07
C THR A 51 -17.66 1.71 7.40
N GLU A 52 -18.47 2.61 6.84
CA GLU A 52 -18.31 4.06 7.03
C GLU A 52 -18.33 4.43 8.52
N ASP A 53 -19.32 3.93 9.27
CA ASP A 53 -19.46 4.21 10.70
C ASP A 53 -18.25 3.76 11.51
N SER A 54 -17.74 2.54 11.23
CA SER A 54 -16.57 2.00 11.92
C SER A 54 -15.31 2.83 11.63
N LEU A 55 -15.11 3.23 10.39
CA LEU A 55 -13.97 4.04 9.98
C LEU A 55 -14.05 5.47 10.55
N CYS A 56 -15.23 6.09 10.52
CA CYS A 56 -15.44 7.40 11.12
C CYS A 56 -15.19 7.39 12.62
N ALA A 57 -15.69 6.41 13.34
CA ALA A 57 -15.45 6.26 14.78
C ALA A 57 -13.95 6.08 15.06
N ALA A 58 -13.27 5.19 14.31
CA ALA A 58 -11.85 4.95 14.47
C ALA A 58 -11.02 6.21 14.18
N LEU A 59 -11.24 6.88 13.02
CA LEU A 59 -10.49 8.07 12.61
C LEU A 59 -10.70 9.24 13.59
N THR A 60 -11.90 9.38 14.14
CA THR A 60 -12.19 10.39 15.18
C THR A 60 -11.34 10.15 16.43
N ALA A 61 -11.17 8.88 16.82
CA ALA A 61 -10.44 8.50 18.03
C ALA A 61 -8.90 8.60 17.88
N LEU A 62 -8.36 8.71 16.65
CA LEU A 62 -6.92 8.76 16.45
C LEU A 62 -6.30 10.06 16.97
N ASN A 63 -5.15 9.95 17.63
CA ASN A 63 -4.34 11.08 18.08
C ASN A 63 -3.21 11.47 17.11
N ARG A 64 -3.10 10.76 15.98
CA ARG A 64 -2.07 10.99 14.96
C ARG A 64 -2.62 10.76 13.54
N PRO A 65 -2.02 11.40 12.53
CA PRO A 65 -2.36 11.11 11.15
C PRO A 65 -1.80 9.75 10.70
N VAL A 66 -2.54 9.09 9.79
CA VAL A 66 -2.24 7.75 9.31
C VAL A 66 -2.34 7.65 7.78
N TRP A 67 -1.69 6.64 7.22
CA TRP A 67 -2.02 6.10 5.91
C TRP A 67 -3.06 5.00 6.08
N LEU A 68 -4.19 5.12 5.42
CA LEU A 68 -5.25 4.10 5.48
C LEU A 68 -4.97 3.00 4.47
N CYS A 69 -4.74 1.77 4.98
CA CYS A 69 -4.60 0.60 4.12
C CYS A 69 -5.97 0.15 3.63
N LEU A 70 -6.09 -0.06 2.33
CA LEU A 70 -7.33 -0.47 1.70
C LEU A 70 -7.51 -2.00 1.73
N PRO A 71 -8.75 -2.50 1.72
CA PRO A 71 -8.99 -3.93 1.53
C PRO A 71 -8.52 -4.36 0.14
N THR A 72 -7.95 -5.55 0.04
CA THR A 72 -7.44 -6.08 -1.24
C THR A 72 -8.56 -6.28 -2.27
N VAL A 73 -9.74 -6.67 -1.80
CA VAL A 73 -10.93 -6.89 -2.61
C VAL A 73 -12.05 -6.00 -2.10
N CYS A 74 -12.54 -5.11 -2.95
CA CYS A 74 -13.69 -4.25 -2.66
C CYS A 74 -14.29 -3.75 -3.99
N GLY A 75 -15.57 -3.38 -3.97
CA GLY A 75 -16.26 -2.78 -5.10
C GLY A 75 -16.11 -1.25 -5.14
N ASP A 76 -16.51 -0.65 -6.26
CA ASP A 76 -16.38 0.79 -6.52
C ASP A 76 -17.07 1.65 -5.45
N ALA A 77 -18.26 1.27 -5.00
CA ALA A 77 -18.96 1.99 -3.93
C ALA A 77 -18.15 2.07 -2.62
N THR A 78 -17.37 1.02 -2.32
CA THR A 78 -16.45 1.05 -1.16
C THR A 78 -15.27 1.98 -1.42
N LEU A 79 -14.74 2.02 -2.64
CA LEU A 79 -13.66 2.93 -3.01
C LEU A 79 -14.11 4.39 -2.93
N ASP A 80 -15.31 4.70 -3.44
CA ASP A 80 -15.91 6.04 -3.36
C ASP A 80 -16.09 6.50 -1.91
N MET A 81 -16.61 5.62 -1.06
CA MET A 81 -16.77 5.87 0.38
C MET A 81 -15.42 6.15 1.04
N LEU A 82 -14.40 5.32 0.76
CA LEU A 82 -13.05 5.48 1.33
C LEU A 82 -12.39 6.78 0.87
N ALA A 83 -12.52 7.14 -0.41
CA ALA A 83 -12.04 8.41 -0.95
C ALA A 83 -12.72 9.62 -0.28
N GLY A 84 -14.03 9.53 -0.02
CA GLY A 84 -14.80 10.56 0.66
C GLY A 84 -14.36 10.87 2.10
N LEU A 85 -13.69 9.93 2.77
CA LEU A 85 -13.15 10.15 4.13
C LEU A 85 -12.09 11.26 4.18
N ALA A 86 -11.36 11.50 3.09
CA ALA A 86 -10.34 12.54 3.05
C ALA A 86 -10.90 13.93 3.33
N GLY A 87 -12.07 14.26 2.78
CA GLY A 87 -12.75 15.54 3.02
C GLY A 87 -13.29 15.68 4.44
N ARG A 88 -13.61 14.57 5.09
CA ARG A 88 -14.15 14.54 6.46
C ARG A 88 -13.07 14.53 7.54
N PHE A 89 -11.89 13.98 7.22
CA PHE A 89 -10.79 13.81 8.16
C PHE A 89 -9.44 14.31 7.59
N PRO A 90 -9.36 15.59 7.16
CA PRO A 90 -8.17 16.14 6.47
C PRO A 90 -6.91 16.08 7.35
N ASP A 91 -7.05 16.19 8.68
CA ASP A 91 -5.92 16.17 9.62
C ASP A 91 -5.56 14.74 10.09
N LYS A 92 -6.33 13.72 9.69
CA LYS A 92 -6.16 12.34 10.12
C LYS A 92 -5.65 11.42 9.01
N LEU A 93 -5.91 11.74 7.75
CA LEU A 93 -5.50 10.94 6.62
C LEU A 93 -4.36 11.61 5.86
N LEU A 94 -3.22 10.91 5.75
CA LEU A 94 -2.06 11.31 4.95
C LEU A 94 -2.13 10.77 3.52
N GLY A 95 -2.82 9.66 3.31
CA GLY A 95 -2.93 8.98 2.05
C GLY A 95 -3.50 7.57 2.20
N TYR A 96 -3.50 6.85 1.09
CA TYR A 96 -4.03 5.49 0.99
C TYR A 96 -2.95 4.50 0.58
N VAL A 97 -2.93 3.33 1.24
CA VAL A 97 -2.09 2.21 0.85
C VAL A 97 -2.96 1.22 0.09
N LEU A 98 -2.75 1.12 -1.20
CA LEU A 98 -3.56 0.31 -2.10
C LEU A 98 -3.33 -1.19 -1.87
N GLY A 99 -4.42 -1.95 -1.85
CA GLY A 99 -4.39 -3.40 -1.65
C GLY A 99 -4.34 -4.20 -2.94
N SER A 100 -4.63 -3.57 -4.10
CA SER A 100 -4.61 -4.21 -5.42
C SER A 100 -4.32 -3.21 -6.54
N VAL A 101 -3.82 -3.71 -7.68
CA VAL A 101 -3.50 -2.89 -8.86
C VAL A 101 -4.75 -2.19 -9.42
N GLY A 102 -5.93 -2.84 -9.36
CA GLY A 102 -7.18 -2.25 -9.84
C GLY A 102 -7.55 -0.93 -9.16
N GLN A 103 -7.08 -0.71 -7.93
CA GLN A 103 -7.35 0.51 -7.17
C GLN A 103 -6.53 1.72 -7.64
N LEU A 104 -5.47 1.52 -8.45
CA LEU A 104 -4.67 2.61 -9.04
C LEU A 104 -5.47 3.50 -9.98
N GLY A 105 -6.48 2.95 -10.64
CA GLY A 105 -7.34 3.70 -11.58
C GLY A 105 -8.40 4.57 -10.93
N HIS A 106 -8.60 4.45 -9.61
CA HIS A 106 -9.58 5.26 -8.88
C HIS A 106 -9.05 6.69 -8.62
N PRO A 107 -9.89 7.75 -8.71
CA PRO A 107 -9.47 9.13 -8.49
C PRO A 107 -9.28 9.46 -7.00
N TRP A 108 -8.14 9.11 -6.45
CA TRP A 108 -7.84 9.34 -5.05
C TRP A 108 -7.57 10.82 -4.75
N PRO A 109 -8.21 11.42 -3.72
CA PRO A 109 -8.00 12.83 -3.35
C PRO A 109 -6.70 13.07 -2.56
N LEU A 110 -6.05 12.03 -2.07
CA LEU A 110 -4.80 12.06 -1.30
C LEU A 110 -3.75 11.18 -1.98
N PRO A 111 -2.45 11.33 -1.63
CA PRO A 111 -1.38 10.47 -2.12
C PRO A 111 -1.67 8.98 -1.91
N VAL A 112 -1.24 8.17 -2.86
CA VAL A 112 -1.38 6.71 -2.80
C VAL A 112 -0.03 6.01 -2.70
N ALA A 113 -0.02 4.80 -2.17
CA ALA A 113 1.15 3.95 -2.09
C ALA A 113 0.78 2.50 -2.41
N ALA A 114 1.72 1.74 -2.97
CA ALA A 114 1.49 0.33 -3.26
C ALA A 114 1.73 -0.52 -2.01
N GLY A 115 0.67 -1.16 -1.51
CA GLY A 115 0.72 -2.04 -0.36
C GLY A 115 1.17 -3.47 -0.69
N PRO A 116 1.23 -4.35 0.33
CA PRO A 116 1.70 -5.73 0.17
C PRO A 116 0.89 -6.59 -0.80
N GLY A 117 -0.35 -6.19 -1.11
CA GLY A 117 -1.20 -6.88 -2.09
C GLY A 117 -0.83 -6.60 -3.55
N ILE A 118 0.06 -5.65 -3.80
CA ILE A 118 0.61 -5.35 -5.13
C ILE A 118 2.02 -5.93 -5.21
N PRO A 119 2.27 -6.99 -6.00
CA PRO A 119 3.55 -7.71 -5.98
C PRO A 119 4.67 -6.90 -6.63
N VAL A 120 5.51 -6.25 -5.83
CA VAL A 120 6.69 -5.52 -6.30
C VAL A 120 7.91 -6.42 -6.16
N MET A 121 8.28 -7.08 -7.27
CA MET A 121 9.33 -8.10 -7.32
C MET A 121 10.65 -7.58 -7.91
N ASN A 122 10.64 -6.41 -8.53
CA ASN A 122 11.83 -5.85 -9.19
C ASN A 122 11.74 -4.33 -9.35
N ARG A 123 12.87 -3.70 -9.68
CA ARG A 123 12.97 -2.24 -9.83
C ARG A 123 12.11 -1.68 -10.97
N ARG A 124 11.84 -2.47 -12.03
CA ARG A 124 10.96 -2.03 -13.13
C ARG A 124 9.50 -1.91 -12.67
N ALA A 125 9.00 -2.90 -11.93
CA ALA A 125 7.66 -2.84 -11.33
C ALA A 125 7.54 -1.66 -10.36
N MET A 126 8.57 -1.42 -9.54
CA MET A 126 8.63 -0.25 -8.66
C MET A 126 8.55 1.05 -9.47
N ALA A 127 9.39 1.22 -10.50
CA ALA A 127 9.43 2.43 -11.30
C ALA A 127 8.09 2.73 -11.96
N VAL A 128 7.41 1.71 -12.50
CA VAL A 128 6.07 1.87 -13.09
C VAL A 128 5.06 2.38 -12.05
N LEU A 129 5.05 1.82 -10.84
CA LEU A 129 4.13 2.26 -9.78
C LEU A 129 4.41 3.70 -9.33
N LEU A 130 5.68 4.08 -9.25
CA LEU A 130 6.08 5.45 -8.93
C LEU A 130 5.65 6.42 -10.04
N GLU A 131 5.82 6.06 -11.32
CA GLU A 131 5.33 6.84 -12.47
C GLU A 131 3.80 6.96 -12.48
N MET A 132 3.08 5.94 -11.98
CA MET A 132 1.63 5.98 -11.78
C MET A 132 1.19 6.82 -10.58
N GLY A 133 2.13 7.46 -9.87
CA GLY A 133 1.85 8.39 -8.77
C GLY A 133 1.92 7.77 -7.38
N CYS A 134 2.40 6.52 -7.22
CA CYS A 134 2.63 5.98 -5.89
C CYS A 134 3.77 6.74 -5.19
N ALA A 135 3.55 7.20 -3.97
CA ALA A 135 4.56 7.88 -3.14
C ALA A 135 5.65 6.92 -2.65
N PHE A 136 5.30 5.67 -2.40
CA PHE A 136 6.20 4.58 -2.07
C PHE A 136 5.56 3.24 -2.42
N VAL A 137 6.37 2.18 -2.40
CA VAL A 137 5.89 0.82 -2.64
C VAL A 137 6.26 -0.11 -1.48
N THR A 138 5.61 -1.26 -1.39
CA THR A 138 6.01 -2.33 -0.47
C THR A 138 6.65 -3.46 -1.27
N ALA A 139 7.89 -3.82 -0.94
CA ALA A 139 8.57 -4.95 -1.54
C ALA A 139 7.81 -6.26 -1.24
N SER A 140 7.73 -7.15 -2.22
CA SER A 140 7.10 -8.45 -2.00
C SER A 140 7.84 -9.24 -0.91
N PRO A 141 7.12 -9.86 0.03
CA PRO A 141 7.73 -10.73 1.04
C PRO A 141 8.30 -12.04 0.47
N GLU A 142 8.05 -12.33 -0.81
CA GLU A 142 8.57 -13.51 -1.52
C GLU A 142 10.01 -13.31 -2.01
N LEU A 143 10.53 -12.09 -1.97
CA LEU A 143 11.89 -11.79 -2.37
C LEU A 143 12.91 -12.34 -1.37
N SER A 144 14.00 -12.91 -1.89
CA SER A 144 15.17 -13.24 -1.07
C SER A 144 15.83 -11.96 -0.54
N ALA A 145 16.64 -12.09 0.51
CA ALA A 145 17.38 -10.95 1.07
C ALA A 145 18.25 -10.25 0.01
N ARG A 146 18.86 -11.00 -0.93
CA ARG A 146 19.66 -10.45 -2.02
C ARG A 146 18.82 -9.62 -3.01
N GLU A 147 17.66 -10.14 -3.39
CA GLU A 147 16.74 -9.45 -4.30
C GLU A 147 16.14 -8.20 -3.63
N THR A 148 15.78 -8.32 -2.35
CA THR A 148 15.32 -7.16 -1.55
C THR A 148 16.38 -6.07 -1.50
N ALA A 149 17.65 -6.42 -1.20
CA ALA A 149 18.74 -5.46 -1.17
C ALA A 149 18.96 -4.78 -2.54
N ALA A 150 18.86 -5.54 -3.64
CA ALA A 150 18.93 -4.99 -5.00
C ALA A 150 17.75 -4.07 -5.33
N LEU A 151 16.54 -4.41 -4.83
CA LEU A 151 15.33 -3.61 -5.04
C LEU A 151 15.45 -2.24 -4.36
N ILE A 152 15.91 -2.18 -3.12
CA ILE A 152 15.98 -0.94 -2.32
C ILE A 152 17.27 -0.15 -2.51
N ALA A 153 18.18 -0.61 -3.37
CA ALA A 153 19.46 0.06 -3.63
C ALA A 153 19.25 1.54 -4.03
N GLY A 154 20.11 2.44 -3.53
CA GLY A 154 20.03 3.88 -3.81
C GLY A 154 18.87 4.58 -3.10
N ASP A 155 18.55 4.14 -1.87
CA ASP A 155 17.48 4.72 -1.04
C ASP A 155 16.12 4.81 -1.76
N ALA A 156 15.80 3.78 -2.54
CA ALA A 156 14.54 3.71 -3.27
C ALA A 156 13.33 3.85 -2.32
N PRO A 157 12.21 4.47 -2.75
CA PRO A 157 11.02 4.68 -1.93
C PRO A 157 10.23 3.37 -1.73
N ALA A 158 10.83 2.43 -1.02
CA ALA A 158 10.27 1.11 -0.77
C ALA A 158 10.28 0.76 0.72
N LEU A 159 9.19 0.16 1.17
CA LEU A 159 9.08 -0.49 2.46
C LEU A 159 9.45 -1.96 2.32
N VAL A 160 10.21 -2.46 3.28
CA VAL A 160 10.56 -3.87 3.39
C VAL A 160 9.88 -4.46 4.62
N TRP A 161 9.31 -5.64 4.46
CA TRP A 161 8.69 -6.37 5.57
C TRP A 161 9.78 -6.92 6.49
N ALA A 162 9.99 -6.29 7.64
CA ALA A 162 11.01 -6.68 8.59
C ALA A 162 10.50 -7.63 9.68
N TYR A 163 9.24 -7.46 10.12
CA TYR A 163 8.65 -8.23 11.19
C TYR A 163 7.12 -8.24 11.08
N GLY A 164 6.50 -9.35 11.44
CA GLY A 164 5.04 -9.49 11.52
C GLY A 164 4.50 -10.69 10.76
N ARG A 165 3.18 -10.81 10.76
CA ARG A 165 2.46 -11.88 10.05
C ARG A 165 2.11 -11.43 8.64
N VAL A 166 2.59 -12.16 7.65
CA VAL A 166 2.21 -11.96 6.25
C VAL A 166 0.91 -12.71 5.98
N ARG A 167 -0.04 -12.05 5.31
CA ARG A 167 -1.26 -12.72 4.86
C ARG A 167 -0.92 -13.65 3.70
N LEU A 168 -1.15 -14.95 3.88
CA LEU A 168 -0.84 -15.97 2.86
C LEU A 168 -2.01 -16.19 1.89
N MET A 169 -3.26 -15.97 2.34
CA MET A 169 -4.45 -16.26 1.55
C MET A 169 -5.60 -15.32 1.94
N LEU A 170 -6.44 -15.00 0.96
CA LEU A 170 -7.73 -14.37 1.14
C LEU A 170 -8.79 -15.31 0.57
N LEU A 171 -9.73 -15.75 1.41
CA LEU A 171 -10.84 -16.60 0.99
C LEU A 171 -12.12 -15.78 0.94
N HIS A 172 -12.92 -15.97 -0.12
CA HIS A 172 -14.25 -15.37 -0.25
C HIS A 172 -15.30 -16.11 0.60
N HIS A 173 -15.08 -17.40 0.84
CA HIS A 173 -15.96 -18.26 1.64
C HIS A 173 -15.22 -18.76 2.87
N CYS A 174 -15.94 -18.86 4.02
CA CYS A 174 -15.42 -19.52 5.19
C CYS A 174 -15.35 -21.04 4.88
N PRO A 175 -14.18 -21.68 4.96
CA PRO A 175 -14.12 -23.13 4.91
C PRO A 175 -14.86 -23.68 6.15
N ALA A 176 -15.89 -24.46 5.91
CA ALA A 176 -16.65 -25.14 6.97
C ALA A 176 -15.82 -26.27 7.59
#